data_8871f94971e63e8db2af908d2bc05400
#
_entry.id   8871f94971e63e8db2af908d2bc05400
#
_cell.length_a   1.000
_cell.length_b   1.000
_cell.length_c   1.000
_cell.angle_alpha   90.00
_cell.angle_beta   90.00
_cell.angle_gamma   90.00
#
_symmetry.space_group_name_H-M   'P 1'
#
loop_
_entity.id
_entity.type
_entity.pdbx_description
1 polymer ?
#
loop_
_entity_poly.entity_id
_entity_poly.type
_entity_poly.pdbx_seq_one_letter_code
_entity_poly.pdbx_strand_id
1 'polypeptide(L)'
;FSSPVVAQNKVYVTDSYVTRTNARENVRCFDAATGKTNWVHSYNVVYPEYGADPDHPFGPVATPVVADGKIFNYGRISDLLCLDAVTGRVLWSHNLPKEYDTTEDLRGPNSSPIVESNLVIIFIAKSPQISIVAFDKDSGREVWEALDEIPSNTSPIVIDFAGRRQLIVWAYKSVAALDPATGRILWRQEIPPWGNYAVPTPVWKDDLLLLSGLMLKLQRDKPGAAVLWPDEMRPLHIYASDTSTPLLQDGLAFIPTRKGEVLCLDAITGKQLWQTNGISESNNGASIHITAVPSIRAAFLFTDRGDLILSRLNASGYQELGRFHLLEPTADYGQQKMAWVPPAFSGRRVFARNDKELVCASLAAAPANTPAK
;
A
#
# COMPACT_ATOMS: atom_id res chain seq x y z
N PHE A 1 6.56 4.95 -6.20
CA PHE A 1 5.80 4.49 -7.37
C PHE A 1 4.60 3.68 -6.93
N SER A 2 3.45 3.84 -7.63
CA SER A 2 2.21 3.12 -7.35
C SER A 2 2.28 1.66 -7.77
N SER A 3 1.57 0.79 -7.06
CA SER A 3 1.39 -0.60 -7.47
C SER A 3 0.52 -0.72 -8.73
N PRO A 4 0.71 -1.74 -9.56
CA PRO A 4 -0.26 -2.05 -10.58
C PRO A 4 -1.59 -2.50 -9.94
N VAL A 5 -2.70 -2.13 -10.56
CA VAL A 5 -4.04 -2.57 -10.14
C VAL A 5 -4.67 -3.37 -11.27
N VAL A 6 -5.20 -4.54 -10.94
CA VAL A 6 -5.82 -5.43 -11.94
C VAL A 6 -7.31 -5.58 -11.65
N ALA A 7 -8.13 -5.17 -12.59
CA ALA A 7 -9.58 -5.29 -12.50
C ALA A 7 -10.17 -5.54 -13.90
N GLN A 8 -11.17 -6.42 -14.00
CA GLN A 8 -11.93 -6.68 -15.25
C GLN A 8 -11.03 -6.91 -16.48
N ASN A 9 -10.00 -7.75 -16.35
CA ASN A 9 -9.00 -8.04 -17.38
C ASN A 9 -8.21 -6.81 -17.89
N LYS A 10 -8.09 -5.77 -17.09
CA LYS A 10 -7.29 -4.58 -17.35
C LYS A 10 -6.27 -4.39 -16.26
N VAL A 11 -5.13 -3.78 -16.60
CA VAL A 11 -4.09 -3.37 -15.65
C VAL A 11 -3.98 -1.85 -15.69
N TYR A 12 -4.05 -1.24 -14.53
CA TYR A 12 -3.91 0.21 -14.36
C TYR A 12 -2.62 0.51 -13.60
N VAL A 13 -1.88 1.49 -14.09
CA VAL A 13 -0.68 2.02 -13.43
C VAL A 13 -0.64 3.52 -13.56
N THR A 14 0.04 4.17 -12.61
CA THR A 14 0.33 5.59 -12.70
C THR A 14 1.83 5.79 -12.86
N ASP A 15 2.23 6.74 -13.66
CA ASP A 15 3.62 7.15 -13.85
C ASP A 15 3.73 8.65 -14.05
N SER A 16 4.95 9.14 -14.12
CA SER A 16 5.23 10.54 -14.47
C SER A 16 6.39 10.64 -15.45
N TYR A 17 6.36 11.70 -16.22
CA TYR A 17 7.47 12.17 -17.02
C TYR A 17 7.86 13.56 -16.53
N VAL A 18 9.10 13.73 -16.10
CA VAL A 18 9.59 14.95 -15.46
C VAL A 18 10.63 15.62 -16.33
N THR A 19 10.48 16.93 -16.56
CA THR A 19 11.48 17.78 -17.20
C THR A 19 11.67 19.03 -16.33
N ARG A 20 12.71 19.05 -15.53
CA ARG A 20 12.94 20.09 -14.51
C ARG A 20 11.72 20.22 -13.60
N THR A 21 11.11 21.41 -13.48
CA THR A 21 9.92 21.67 -12.65
C THR A 21 8.61 21.25 -13.30
N ASN A 22 8.59 21.01 -14.61
CA ASN A 22 7.38 20.56 -15.30
C ASN A 22 7.31 19.04 -15.29
N ALA A 23 6.18 18.53 -14.86
CA ALA A 23 5.90 17.10 -14.89
C ALA A 23 4.58 16.83 -15.60
N ARG A 24 4.48 15.66 -16.19
CA ARG A 24 3.24 15.12 -16.70
C ARG A 24 2.98 13.81 -15.97
N GLU A 25 1.91 13.76 -15.22
CA GLU A 25 1.43 12.52 -14.62
C GLU A 25 0.48 11.79 -15.57
N ASN A 26 0.53 10.48 -15.56
CA ASN A 26 -0.27 9.63 -16.42
C ASN A 26 -0.98 8.56 -15.59
N VAL A 27 -2.23 8.28 -15.95
CA VAL A 27 -2.94 7.05 -15.59
C VAL A 27 -3.06 6.23 -16.86
N ARG A 28 -2.54 5.02 -16.84
CA ARG A 28 -2.51 4.13 -18.02
C ARG A 28 -3.37 2.90 -17.78
N CYS A 29 -4.05 2.47 -18.81
CA CYS A 29 -4.81 1.24 -18.84
C CYS A 29 -4.29 0.33 -19.93
N PHE A 30 -3.97 -0.91 -19.56
CA PHE A 30 -3.53 -1.95 -20.47
C PHE A 30 -4.52 -3.12 -20.44
N ASP A 31 -4.61 -3.83 -21.55
CA ASP A 31 -5.24 -5.15 -21.57
C ASP A 31 -4.35 -6.15 -20.84
N ALA A 32 -4.90 -6.85 -19.84
CA ALA A 32 -4.12 -7.75 -18.97
C ALA A 32 -3.62 -9.02 -19.68
N ALA A 33 -4.21 -9.41 -20.81
CA ALA A 33 -3.81 -10.60 -21.54
C ALA A 33 -2.71 -10.31 -22.56
N THR A 34 -2.77 -9.14 -23.20
CA THR A 34 -1.92 -8.81 -24.35
C THR A 34 -0.88 -7.73 -24.04
N GLY A 35 -1.02 -7.00 -22.94
CA GLY A 35 -0.20 -5.84 -22.61
C GLY A 35 -0.43 -4.60 -23.50
N LYS A 36 -1.40 -4.66 -24.43
CA LYS A 36 -1.71 -3.52 -25.30
C LYS A 36 -2.31 -2.38 -24.49
N THR A 37 -1.87 -1.16 -24.79
CA THR A 37 -2.45 0.05 -24.22
C THR A 37 -3.87 0.24 -24.73
N ASN A 38 -4.84 0.32 -23.80
CA ASN A 38 -6.22 0.67 -24.12
C ASN A 38 -6.39 2.20 -24.18
N TRP A 39 -5.89 2.89 -23.17
CA TRP A 39 -5.88 4.36 -23.11
C TRP A 39 -4.82 4.90 -22.14
N VAL A 40 -4.53 6.18 -22.27
CA VAL A 40 -3.69 6.97 -21.37
C VAL A 40 -4.39 8.28 -21.08
N HIS A 41 -4.61 8.59 -19.82
CA HIS A 41 -5.00 9.91 -19.37
C HIS A 41 -3.75 10.63 -18.85
N SER A 42 -3.47 11.84 -19.38
CA SER A 42 -2.29 12.62 -19.00
C SER A 42 -2.69 14.02 -18.57
N TYR A 43 -2.08 14.52 -17.50
CA TYR A 43 -2.27 15.89 -17.03
C TYR A 43 -0.95 16.52 -16.60
N ASN A 44 -0.84 17.84 -16.76
CA ASN A 44 0.35 18.58 -16.40
C ASN A 44 0.32 18.97 -14.93
N VAL A 45 1.46 18.84 -14.27
CA VAL A 45 1.67 19.21 -12.88
C VAL A 45 2.98 19.99 -12.76
N VAL A 46 3.12 20.75 -11.67
CA VAL A 46 4.37 21.43 -11.34
C VAL A 46 4.87 20.82 -10.03
N TYR A 47 5.94 20.08 -10.09
CA TYR A 47 6.55 19.52 -8.88
C TYR A 47 7.37 20.58 -8.14
N PRO A 48 7.44 20.50 -6.80
CA PRO A 48 8.42 21.27 -6.04
C PRO A 48 9.85 20.98 -6.53
N GLU A 49 10.75 21.95 -6.39
CA GLU A 49 12.10 21.91 -6.98
C GLU A 49 12.86 20.61 -6.68
N TYR A 50 12.78 20.10 -5.44
CA TYR A 50 13.45 18.85 -5.04
C TYR A 50 12.77 17.58 -5.63
N GLY A 51 11.49 17.64 -5.99
CA GLY A 51 10.74 16.52 -6.62
C GLY A 51 10.82 16.52 -8.14
N ALA A 52 11.48 17.51 -8.71
CA ALA A 52 11.60 17.74 -10.14
C ALA A 52 12.98 17.35 -10.70
N ASP A 53 13.79 16.59 -9.95
CA ASP A 53 15.05 16.07 -10.42
C ASP A 53 14.80 15.02 -11.53
N PRO A 54 15.22 15.28 -12.79
CA PRO A 54 15.01 14.34 -13.90
C PRO A 54 15.77 13.02 -13.73
N ASP A 55 16.87 13.04 -12.97
CA ASP A 55 17.70 11.86 -12.71
C ASP A 55 17.13 10.99 -11.58
N HIS A 56 16.31 11.60 -10.71
CA HIS A 56 15.60 10.93 -9.61
C HIS A 56 14.12 11.35 -9.58
N PRO A 57 13.35 11.05 -10.63
CA PRO A 57 11.96 11.53 -10.73
C PRO A 57 11.07 10.90 -9.68
N PHE A 58 10.47 11.73 -8.84
CA PHE A 58 9.41 11.30 -7.93
C PHE A 58 8.08 11.30 -8.68
N GLY A 59 7.57 10.13 -9.01
CA GLY A 59 6.23 9.97 -9.57
C GLY A 59 5.15 9.79 -8.51
N PRO A 60 3.87 9.58 -8.93
CA PRO A 60 2.77 9.23 -8.05
C PRO A 60 3.09 7.96 -7.25
N VAL A 61 2.91 8.01 -5.93
CA VAL A 61 3.18 6.90 -5.01
C VAL A 61 1.88 6.21 -4.62
N ALA A 62 0.80 6.96 -4.45
CA ALA A 62 -0.51 6.42 -4.14
C ALA A 62 -0.97 5.46 -5.25
N THR A 63 -1.38 4.26 -4.85
CA THR A 63 -1.93 3.28 -5.78
C THR A 63 -3.38 3.66 -6.08
N PRO A 64 -3.79 3.76 -7.35
CA PRO A 64 -5.17 4.08 -7.70
C PRO A 64 -6.12 2.96 -7.28
N VAL A 65 -7.37 3.30 -7.03
CA VAL A 65 -8.43 2.33 -6.70
C VAL A 65 -9.42 2.24 -7.83
N VAL A 66 -9.81 1.01 -8.19
CA VAL A 66 -10.81 0.72 -9.21
C VAL A 66 -12.07 0.17 -8.54
N ALA A 67 -13.18 0.89 -8.67
CA ALA A 67 -14.48 0.47 -8.15
C ALA A 67 -15.61 0.97 -9.05
N ASP A 68 -16.64 0.15 -9.24
CA ASP A 68 -17.87 0.48 -9.95
C ASP A 68 -17.65 1.16 -11.33
N GLY A 69 -16.67 0.66 -12.09
CA GLY A 69 -16.34 1.20 -13.42
C GLY A 69 -15.59 2.54 -13.38
N LYS A 70 -15.12 2.98 -12.22
CA LYS A 70 -14.35 4.21 -12.01
C LYS A 70 -12.96 3.92 -11.49
N ILE A 71 -12.03 4.84 -11.74
CA ILE A 71 -10.69 4.86 -11.17
C ILE A 71 -10.57 6.14 -10.34
N PHE A 72 -10.14 5.97 -9.10
CA PHE A 72 -9.81 7.08 -8.22
C PHE A 72 -8.30 7.15 -8.11
N ASN A 73 -7.72 8.19 -8.69
CA ASN A 73 -6.28 8.42 -8.73
C ASN A 73 -5.93 9.62 -7.86
N TYR A 74 -4.96 9.44 -6.97
CA TYR A 74 -4.43 10.49 -6.12
C TYR A 74 -3.01 10.81 -6.56
N GLY A 75 -2.85 11.93 -7.25
CA GLY A 75 -1.59 12.37 -7.86
C GLY A 75 -0.56 12.85 -6.84
N ARG A 76 0.67 13.02 -7.29
CA ARG A 76 1.82 13.39 -6.46
C ARG A 76 1.67 14.73 -5.72
N ILE A 77 0.99 15.68 -6.33
CA ILE A 77 0.73 17.01 -5.76
C ILE A 77 -0.70 17.17 -5.27
N SER A 78 -1.31 16.09 -4.82
CA SER A 78 -2.66 16.07 -4.24
C SER A 78 -3.79 16.44 -5.20
N ASP A 79 -3.64 16.13 -6.49
CA ASP A 79 -4.78 16.11 -7.41
C ASP A 79 -5.55 14.80 -7.23
N LEU A 80 -6.83 14.88 -6.92
CA LEU A 80 -7.72 13.72 -6.87
C LEU A 80 -8.56 13.67 -8.14
N LEU A 81 -8.40 12.58 -8.91
CA LEU A 81 -9.13 12.38 -10.17
C LEU A 81 -10.04 11.17 -10.06
N CYS A 82 -11.27 11.32 -10.53
CA CYS A 82 -12.16 10.21 -10.85
C CYS A 82 -12.25 10.05 -12.37
N LEU A 83 -11.84 8.89 -12.86
CA LEU A 83 -11.84 8.56 -14.29
C LEU A 83 -12.82 7.43 -14.58
N ASP A 84 -13.43 7.46 -15.75
CA ASP A 84 -14.13 6.30 -16.31
C ASP A 84 -13.12 5.19 -16.63
N ALA A 85 -13.28 4.00 -16.08
CA ALA A 85 -12.30 2.91 -16.17
C ALA A 85 -12.19 2.31 -17.59
N VAL A 86 -13.19 2.53 -18.44
CA VAL A 86 -13.21 2.01 -19.82
C VAL A 86 -12.50 2.96 -20.78
N THR A 87 -12.75 4.24 -20.62
CA THR A 87 -12.33 5.28 -21.58
C THR A 87 -11.19 6.17 -21.10
N GLY A 88 -10.90 6.23 -19.79
CA GLY A 88 -9.95 7.16 -19.18
C GLY A 88 -10.42 8.62 -19.13
N ARG A 89 -11.68 8.89 -19.45
CA ARG A 89 -12.26 10.22 -19.39
C ARG A 89 -12.44 10.66 -17.94
N VAL A 90 -12.07 11.90 -17.61
CA VAL A 90 -12.33 12.50 -16.29
C VAL A 90 -13.84 12.66 -16.10
N LEU A 91 -14.35 12.16 -15.00
CA LEU A 91 -15.72 12.32 -14.54
C LEU A 91 -15.83 13.52 -13.60
N TRP A 92 -14.91 13.62 -12.66
CA TRP A 92 -14.73 14.78 -11.78
C TRP A 92 -13.29 14.82 -11.27
N SER A 93 -12.86 15.97 -10.75
CA SER A 93 -11.53 16.16 -10.20
C SER A 93 -11.50 17.24 -9.14
N HIS A 94 -10.52 17.14 -8.21
CA HIS A 94 -10.18 18.14 -7.21
C HIS A 94 -8.70 18.48 -7.28
N ASN A 95 -8.39 19.76 -7.18
CA ASN A 95 -7.05 20.23 -6.89
C ASN A 95 -7.00 20.61 -5.41
N LEU A 96 -6.68 19.64 -4.56
CA LEU A 96 -6.80 19.80 -3.12
C LEU A 96 -5.91 20.89 -2.53
N PRO A 97 -4.68 21.14 -3.02
CA PRO A 97 -3.89 22.28 -2.56
C PRO A 97 -4.58 23.63 -2.71
N LYS A 98 -5.32 23.81 -3.81
CA LYS A 98 -6.07 25.06 -4.04
C LYS A 98 -7.38 25.15 -3.26
N GLU A 99 -8.02 24.00 -3.01
CA GLU A 99 -9.33 23.93 -2.40
C GLU A 99 -9.28 23.92 -0.87
N TYR A 100 -8.19 23.39 -0.29
CA TYR A 100 -8.10 23.08 1.13
C TYR A 100 -6.94 23.75 1.87
N ASP A 101 -6.18 24.62 1.24
CA ASP A 101 -5.00 25.25 1.85
C ASP A 101 -4.10 24.19 2.54
N THR A 102 -3.79 23.13 1.79
CA THR A 102 -3.00 22.04 2.34
C THR A 102 -1.58 22.49 2.60
N THR A 103 -1.01 22.06 3.73
CA THR A 103 0.42 22.20 3.95
C THR A 103 1.14 21.35 2.90
N GLU A 104 2.07 21.94 2.17
CA GLU A 104 2.93 21.21 1.25
C GLU A 104 3.77 20.20 2.05
N ASP A 105 3.31 18.95 2.13
CA ASP A 105 4.25 17.87 2.43
C ASP A 105 5.14 17.72 1.21
N LEU A 106 6.40 17.99 1.40
CA LEU A 106 7.44 17.88 0.38
C LEU A 106 7.46 16.52 -0.35
N ARG A 107 6.81 15.50 0.19
CA ARG A 107 6.74 14.16 -0.38
C ARG A 107 5.42 13.84 -1.08
N GLY A 108 4.42 14.73 -0.97
CA GLY A 108 3.06 14.53 -1.49
C GLY A 108 2.34 13.36 -0.83
N PRO A 109 1.12 13.05 -1.26
CA PRO A 109 0.33 11.96 -0.71
C PRO A 109 0.95 10.62 -1.07
N ASN A 110 1.22 9.81 -0.05
CA ASN A 110 1.72 8.44 -0.18
C ASN A 110 0.64 7.40 0.14
N SER A 111 -0.43 7.82 0.79
CA SER A 111 -1.59 6.99 1.11
C SER A 111 -2.47 6.78 -0.11
N SER A 112 -2.84 5.53 -0.36
CA SER A 112 -3.79 5.20 -1.43
C SER A 112 -5.22 5.55 -1.01
N PRO A 113 -6.08 6.00 -1.94
CA PRO A 113 -7.50 6.13 -1.69
C PRO A 113 -8.13 4.81 -1.27
N ILE A 114 -9.21 4.85 -0.52
CA ILE A 114 -10.08 3.70 -0.28
C ILE A 114 -11.50 4.03 -0.73
N VAL A 115 -12.17 3.06 -1.36
CA VAL A 115 -13.59 3.18 -1.70
C VAL A 115 -14.39 2.33 -0.72
N GLU A 116 -15.33 2.99 -0.04
CA GLU A 116 -16.25 2.35 0.88
C GLU A 116 -17.67 2.81 0.59
N SER A 117 -18.54 1.87 0.21
CA SER A 117 -19.92 2.15 -0.22
C SER A 117 -19.98 3.18 -1.36
N ASN A 118 -20.54 4.36 -1.12
CA ASN A 118 -20.60 5.47 -2.09
C ASN A 118 -19.52 6.54 -1.86
N LEU A 119 -18.52 6.26 -1.04
CA LEU A 119 -17.47 7.23 -0.69
C LEU A 119 -16.12 6.82 -1.25
N VAL A 120 -15.33 7.80 -1.67
CA VAL A 120 -13.88 7.70 -1.80
C VAL A 120 -13.25 8.50 -0.67
N ILE A 121 -12.37 7.87 0.08
CA ILE A 121 -11.78 8.42 1.29
C ILE A 121 -10.27 8.50 1.10
N ILE A 122 -9.69 9.64 1.43
CA ILE A 122 -8.27 9.92 1.26
C ILE A 122 -7.69 10.60 2.50
N PHE A 123 -6.40 10.42 2.71
CA PHE A 123 -5.65 11.29 3.60
C PHE A 123 -5.38 12.64 2.95
N ILE A 124 -5.46 13.70 3.74
CA ILE A 124 -5.17 15.07 3.34
C ILE A 124 -4.48 15.80 4.50
N ALA A 125 -3.53 16.67 4.21
CA ALA A 125 -2.90 17.54 5.20
C ALA A 125 -3.49 18.94 5.10
N LYS A 126 -4.71 19.14 5.62
CA LYS A 126 -5.41 20.42 5.60
C LYS A 126 -5.08 21.27 6.84
N SER A 127 -5.01 22.57 6.67
CA SER A 127 -4.90 23.55 7.77
C SER A 127 -6.27 24.17 8.09
N PRO A 128 -6.73 24.29 9.37
CA PRO A 128 -6.16 23.67 10.55
C PRO A 128 -6.30 22.14 10.49
N GLN A 129 -5.43 21.42 11.13
CA GLN A 129 -5.18 19.97 10.97
C GLN A 129 -6.44 19.11 10.78
N ILE A 130 -6.66 18.65 9.55
CA ILE A 130 -7.61 17.60 9.21
C ILE A 130 -6.83 16.56 8.41
N SER A 131 -6.93 15.30 8.86
CA SER A 131 -6.11 14.22 8.31
C SER A 131 -6.80 13.45 7.20
N ILE A 132 -8.14 13.39 7.20
CA ILE A 132 -8.89 12.49 6.31
C ILE A 132 -10.20 13.13 5.85
N VAL A 133 -10.51 12.96 4.57
CA VAL A 133 -11.70 13.51 3.92
C VAL A 133 -12.37 12.43 3.08
N ALA A 134 -13.69 12.44 3.05
CA ALA A 134 -14.49 11.60 2.18
C ALA A 134 -15.28 12.39 1.17
N PHE A 135 -15.26 11.95 -0.06
CA PHE A 135 -16.03 12.47 -1.17
C PHE A 135 -17.04 11.43 -1.65
N ASP A 136 -18.21 11.90 -2.08
CA ASP A 136 -19.14 11.05 -2.83
C ASP A 136 -18.47 10.59 -4.12
N LYS A 137 -18.39 9.28 -4.34
CA LYS A 137 -17.62 8.68 -5.45
C LYS A 137 -18.20 9.00 -6.84
N ASP A 138 -19.46 9.38 -6.91
CA ASP A 138 -20.15 9.64 -8.17
C ASP A 138 -20.09 11.11 -8.58
N SER A 139 -20.29 12.00 -7.63
CA SER A 139 -20.32 13.46 -7.86
C SER A 139 -19.03 14.19 -7.53
N GLY A 140 -18.14 13.59 -6.73
CA GLY A 140 -16.97 14.26 -6.18
C GLY A 140 -17.28 15.23 -5.03
N ARG A 141 -18.54 15.38 -4.62
CA ARG A 141 -18.91 16.30 -3.53
C ARG A 141 -18.36 15.81 -2.20
N GLU A 142 -17.72 16.71 -1.43
CA GLU A 142 -17.29 16.42 -0.06
C GLU A 142 -18.49 16.02 0.81
N VAL A 143 -18.33 14.97 1.60
CA VAL A 143 -19.35 14.43 2.51
C VAL A 143 -18.98 14.66 3.96
N TRP A 144 -17.74 14.35 4.34
CA TRP A 144 -17.24 14.59 5.70
C TRP A 144 -15.72 14.73 5.73
N GLU A 145 -15.22 15.38 6.77
CA GLU A 145 -13.81 15.45 7.14
C GLU A 145 -13.62 15.06 8.61
N ALA A 146 -12.47 14.50 8.97
CA ALA A 146 -12.22 14.00 10.32
C ALA A 146 -10.71 13.96 10.68
N LEU A 147 -10.47 13.75 11.98
CA LEU A 147 -9.18 13.67 12.64
C LEU A 147 -8.37 14.97 12.59
N ASP A 148 -7.99 15.41 13.77
CA ASP A 148 -7.29 16.64 14.08
C ASP A 148 -5.79 16.45 14.28
N GLU A 149 -5.15 15.61 13.47
CA GLU A 149 -3.71 15.36 13.57
C GLU A 149 -3.04 15.23 12.19
N ILE A 150 -1.71 15.17 12.19
CA ILE A 150 -0.94 14.99 10.98
C ILE A 150 -1.21 13.58 10.40
N PRO A 151 -1.52 13.45 9.11
CA PRO A 151 -1.66 12.15 8.46
C PRO A 151 -0.33 11.40 8.44
N SER A 152 -0.38 10.08 8.43
CA SER A 152 0.77 9.23 8.13
C SER A 152 0.82 8.89 6.63
N ASN A 153 1.83 8.12 6.22
CA ASN A 153 1.94 7.61 4.85
C ASN A 153 1.25 6.25 4.66
N THR A 154 0.52 5.76 5.67
CA THR A 154 -0.20 4.48 5.59
C THR A 154 -1.51 4.63 4.85
N SER A 155 -1.98 3.57 4.22
CA SER A 155 -3.34 3.56 3.68
C SER A 155 -4.33 3.08 4.74
N PRO A 156 -5.52 3.70 4.85
CA PRO A 156 -6.56 3.22 5.77
C PRO A 156 -7.12 1.87 5.31
N ILE A 157 -7.73 1.14 6.23
CA ILE A 157 -8.47 -0.10 5.93
C ILE A 157 -9.88 -0.03 6.51
N VAL A 158 -10.79 -0.80 5.93
CA VAL A 158 -12.13 -0.96 6.50
C VAL A 158 -12.29 -2.38 7.01
N ILE A 159 -12.81 -2.51 8.24
CA ILE A 159 -13.01 -3.78 8.92
C ILE A 159 -14.44 -3.92 9.41
N ASP A 160 -14.90 -5.17 9.55
CA ASP A 160 -16.14 -5.50 10.24
C ASP A 160 -15.80 -6.14 11.58
N PHE A 161 -15.90 -5.38 12.66
CA PHE A 161 -15.56 -5.86 13.99
C PHE A 161 -16.66 -5.56 15.00
N ALA A 162 -17.02 -6.56 15.82
CA ALA A 162 -18.06 -6.46 16.86
C ALA A 162 -19.41 -5.92 16.34
N GLY A 163 -19.80 -6.33 15.13
CA GLY A 163 -21.05 -5.93 14.47
C GLY A 163 -21.06 -4.49 13.96
N ARG A 164 -19.90 -3.87 13.83
CA ARG A 164 -19.75 -2.50 13.30
C ARG A 164 -18.74 -2.43 12.19
N ARG A 165 -19.11 -1.70 11.14
CA ARG A 165 -18.20 -1.27 10.07
C ARG A 165 -17.32 -0.16 10.59
N GLN A 166 -16.00 -0.27 10.46
CA GLN A 166 -15.02 0.67 11.01
C GLN A 166 -13.94 0.96 9.99
N LEU A 167 -13.69 2.24 9.76
CA LEU A 167 -12.53 2.73 9.01
C LEU A 167 -11.37 2.91 9.98
N ILE A 168 -10.34 2.09 9.85
CA ILE A 168 -9.13 2.16 10.66
C ILE A 168 -8.15 3.11 10.01
N VAL A 169 -7.75 4.10 10.75
CA VAL A 169 -6.85 5.17 10.32
C VAL A 169 -5.64 5.19 11.24
N TRP A 170 -4.47 4.94 10.70
CA TRP A 170 -3.22 5.10 11.43
C TRP A 170 -2.61 6.45 11.08
N ALA A 171 -2.76 7.42 11.98
CA ALA A 171 -2.20 8.75 11.88
C ALA A 171 -0.85 8.85 12.62
N TYR A 172 -0.28 10.06 12.74
CA TYR A 172 1.07 10.24 13.27
C TYR A 172 1.23 9.84 14.75
N LYS A 173 0.23 10.16 15.59
CA LYS A 173 0.27 9.92 17.04
C LYS A 173 -0.79 8.95 17.53
N SER A 174 -1.68 8.49 16.67
CA SER A 174 -2.76 7.64 17.08
C SER A 174 -3.20 6.66 15.99
N VAL A 175 -3.89 5.64 16.43
CA VAL A 175 -4.76 4.82 15.58
C VAL A 175 -6.20 5.09 16.00
N ALA A 176 -7.04 5.40 15.03
CA ALA A 176 -8.45 5.66 15.26
C ALA A 176 -9.32 4.74 14.41
N ALA A 177 -10.47 4.38 14.92
CA ALA A 177 -11.57 3.85 14.13
C ALA A 177 -12.64 4.91 13.96
N LEU A 178 -13.08 5.09 12.74
CA LEU A 178 -14.15 6.00 12.37
C LEU A 178 -15.33 5.20 11.83
N ASP A 179 -16.51 5.75 11.99
CA ASP A 179 -17.68 5.35 11.20
C ASP A 179 -17.43 5.79 9.75
N PRO A 180 -17.30 4.86 8.80
CA PRO A 180 -16.92 5.23 7.43
C PRO A 180 -17.97 6.07 6.71
N ALA A 181 -19.24 6.02 7.12
CA ALA A 181 -20.31 6.80 6.51
C ALA A 181 -20.33 8.27 6.95
N THR A 182 -19.82 8.57 8.15
CA THR A 182 -19.98 9.89 8.77
C THR A 182 -18.66 10.54 9.22
N GLY A 183 -17.54 9.83 9.20
CA GLY A 183 -16.27 10.29 9.74
C GLY A 183 -16.22 10.36 11.28
N ARG A 184 -17.31 10.02 11.99
CA ARG A 184 -17.37 10.09 13.45
C ARG A 184 -16.38 9.12 14.07
N ILE A 185 -15.54 9.61 14.98
CA ILE A 185 -14.59 8.79 15.72
C ILE A 185 -15.36 7.85 16.66
N LEU A 186 -15.14 6.55 16.49
CA LEU A 186 -15.68 5.49 17.34
C LEU A 186 -14.78 5.22 18.54
N TRP A 187 -13.48 5.20 18.30
CA TRP A 187 -12.43 5.11 19.31
C TRP A 187 -11.11 5.66 18.75
N ARG A 188 -10.21 6.03 19.66
CA ARG A 188 -8.87 6.47 19.36
C ARG A 188 -7.91 5.92 20.41
N GLN A 189 -6.80 5.34 19.96
CA GLN A 189 -5.71 4.86 20.79
C GLN A 189 -4.47 5.66 20.47
N GLU A 190 -3.94 6.38 21.43
CA GLU A 190 -2.64 7.04 21.31
C GLU A 190 -1.53 5.99 21.18
N ILE A 191 -0.60 6.25 20.30
CA ILE A 191 0.60 5.44 20.10
C ILE A 191 1.81 6.36 20.02
N PRO A 192 3.02 5.87 20.32
CA PRO A 192 4.23 6.66 20.13
C PRO A 192 4.34 7.12 18.67
N PRO A 193 4.79 8.34 18.42
CA PRO A 193 5.04 8.81 17.07
C PRO A 193 6.03 7.89 16.36
N TRP A 194 5.61 7.31 15.24
CA TRP A 194 6.42 6.39 14.46
C TRP A 194 7.41 7.09 13.51
N GLY A 195 7.50 8.42 13.62
CA GLY A 195 8.12 9.27 12.62
C GLY A 195 7.22 9.40 11.37
N ASN A 196 7.61 10.26 10.44
CA ASN A 196 6.85 10.50 9.20
C ASN A 196 6.98 9.35 8.18
N TYR A 197 7.48 8.18 8.58
CA TYR A 197 7.88 7.11 7.67
C TYR A 197 7.05 5.83 7.76
N ALA A 198 5.99 5.80 8.57
CA ALA A 198 5.11 4.64 8.59
C ALA A 198 4.36 4.53 7.24
N VAL A 199 4.73 3.56 6.42
CA VAL A 199 4.13 3.29 5.11
C VAL A 199 3.30 2.00 5.12
N PRO A 200 3.65 0.96 5.92
CA PRO A 200 2.92 -0.30 5.91
C PRO A 200 1.44 -0.11 6.24
N THR A 201 0.58 -0.73 5.47
CA THR A 201 -0.86 -0.74 5.73
C THR A 201 -1.17 -1.55 7.01
N PRO A 202 -2.09 -1.09 7.88
CA PRO A 202 -2.57 -1.88 9.00
C PRO A 202 -3.10 -3.25 8.55
N VAL A 203 -2.83 -4.30 9.33
CA VAL A 203 -3.32 -5.65 9.04
C VAL A 203 -4.26 -6.09 10.15
N TRP A 204 -5.46 -6.50 9.77
CA TRP A 204 -6.49 -6.94 10.71
C TRP A 204 -6.82 -8.42 10.53
N LYS A 205 -6.97 -9.11 11.66
CA LYS A 205 -7.47 -10.48 11.73
C LYS A 205 -8.13 -10.71 13.08
N ASP A 206 -9.39 -11.16 13.08
CA ASP A 206 -10.20 -11.42 14.29
C ASP A 206 -10.29 -10.19 15.22
N ASP A 207 -9.67 -10.21 16.40
CA ASP A 207 -9.59 -9.08 17.32
C ASP A 207 -8.17 -8.45 17.38
N LEU A 208 -7.30 -8.79 16.44
CA LEU A 208 -5.93 -8.29 16.35
C LEU A 208 -5.76 -7.28 15.23
N LEU A 209 -5.06 -6.20 15.52
CA LEU A 209 -4.69 -5.16 14.56
C LEU A 209 -3.17 -4.94 14.65
N LEU A 210 -2.47 -5.33 13.60
CA LEU A 210 -1.01 -5.22 13.50
C LEU A 210 -0.61 -3.98 12.69
N LEU A 211 0.19 -3.13 13.29
CA LEU A 211 0.73 -1.90 12.72
C LEU A 211 2.25 -2.05 12.58
N SER A 212 2.72 -2.64 11.48
CA SER A 212 4.14 -2.98 11.30
C SER A 212 4.66 -3.87 12.44
N GLY A 213 5.27 -3.32 13.48
CA GLY A 213 5.77 -4.07 14.64
C GLY A 213 5.04 -3.77 15.96
N LEU A 214 3.82 -3.24 15.90
CA LEU A 214 2.96 -2.97 17.06
C LEU A 214 1.65 -3.73 16.92
N MET A 215 1.32 -4.59 17.87
CA MET A 215 0.06 -5.31 17.91
C MET A 215 -0.91 -4.66 18.88
N LEU A 216 -2.10 -4.36 18.40
CA LEU A 216 -3.22 -3.92 19.20
C LEU A 216 -4.27 -5.05 19.30
N LYS A 217 -4.93 -5.14 20.44
CA LYS A 217 -6.12 -5.95 20.62
C LYS A 217 -7.36 -5.07 20.63
N LEU A 218 -8.28 -5.34 19.72
CA LEU A 218 -9.57 -4.66 19.63
C LEU A 218 -10.52 -5.18 20.73
N GLN A 219 -11.32 -4.29 21.31
CA GLN A 219 -12.23 -4.60 22.40
C GLN A 219 -13.64 -4.84 21.87
N ARG A 220 -14.24 -5.99 22.22
CA ARG A 220 -15.59 -6.38 21.73
C ARG A 220 -16.71 -5.69 22.49
N ASP A 221 -16.55 -5.54 23.80
CA ASP A 221 -17.63 -5.07 24.70
C ASP A 221 -17.82 -3.55 24.63
N LYS A 222 -16.79 -2.83 24.28
CA LYS A 222 -16.81 -1.38 24.08
C LYS A 222 -15.90 -0.99 22.92
N PRO A 223 -16.22 0.07 22.16
CA PRO A 223 -15.32 0.58 21.13
C PRO A 223 -13.96 0.95 21.74
N GLY A 224 -12.87 0.35 21.25
CA GLY A 224 -11.53 0.61 21.75
C GLY A 224 -10.50 -0.42 21.28
N ALA A 225 -9.25 -0.08 21.52
CA ALA A 225 -8.10 -0.95 21.33
C ALA A 225 -7.13 -0.80 22.50
N ALA A 226 -6.31 -1.81 22.73
CA ALA A 226 -5.23 -1.75 23.72
C ALA A 226 -3.96 -2.35 23.10
N VAL A 227 -2.81 -1.80 23.47
CA VAL A 227 -1.51 -2.37 23.06
C VAL A 227 -1.38 -3.76 23.67
N LEU A 228 -1.09 -4.75 22.82
CA LEU A 228 -0.87 -6.12 23.24
C LEU A 228 0.62 -6.40 23.41
N TRP A 229 1.42 -5.97 22.44
CA TRP A 229 2.90 -5.97 22.49
C TRP A 229 3.46 -4.98 21.45
N PRO A 230 4.72 -4.51 21.65
CA PRO A 230 5.64 -4.73 22.77
C PRO A 230 5.22 -3.94 24.02
N ASP A 231 5.57 -4.43 25.21
CA ASP A 231 5.17 -3.86 26.51
C ASP A 231 5.66 -2.43 26.71
N GLU A 232 6.84 -2.08 26.24
CA GLU A 232 7.44 -0.75 26.42
C GLU A 232 7.01 0.27 25.36
N MET A 233 6.05 -0.04 24.50
CA MET A 233 5.69 0.78 23.34
C MET A 233 6.92 1.24 22.52
N ARG A 234 8.02 0.54 22.66
CA ARG A 234 9.17 0.64 21.74
C ARG A 234 8.82 -0.29 20.59
N PRO A 235 8.31 0.28 19.53
CA PRO A 235 7.87 -0.53 18.43
C PRO A 235 9.06 -1.35 17.92
N LEU A 236 8.79 -2.57 17.44
CA LEU A 236 9.77 -3.34 16.68
C LEU A 236 10.19 -2.63 15.38
N HIS A 237 9.81 -1.34 15.21
CA HIS A 237 10.11 -0.55 14.02
C HIS A 237 11.60 -0.46 13.70
N ILE A 238 12.47 -0.57 14.70
CA ILE A 238 13.91 -0.67 14.45
C ILE A 238 14.28 -1.92 13.63
N TYR A 239 13.42 -2.91 13.63
CA TYR A 239 13.63 -4.16 12.89
C TYR A 239 12.66 -4.33 11.73
N ALA A 240 11.42 -3.88 11.87
CA ALA A 240 10.42 -4.00 10.82
C ALA A 240 10.76 -3.11 9.61
N SER A 241 10.45 -3.59 8.41
CA SER A 241 10.60 -2.80 7.18
C SER A 241 9.67 -1.59 7.20
N ASP A 242 10.17 -0.45 6.77
CA ASP A 242 9.38 0.79 6.69
C ASP A 242 8.33 0.75 5.58
N THR A 243 8.48 -0.12 4.61
CA THR A 243 7.69 -0.12 3.37
C THR A 243 6.88 -1.39 3.16
N SER A 244 7.16 -2.45 3.92
CA SER A 244 6.53 -3.75 3.73
C SER A 244 5.42 -3.99 4.73
N THR A 245 4.22 -4.28 4.23
CA THR A 245 3.09 -4.70 5.06
C THR A 245 3.32 -6.11 5.58
N PRO A 246 3.20 -6.36 6.90
CA PRO A 246 3.32 -7.69 7.49
C PRO A 246 2.14 -8.59 7.09
N LEU A 247 2.28 -9.90 7.34
CA LEU A 247 1.18 -10.87 7.20
C LEU A 247 0.75 -11.39 8.57
N LEU A 248 -0.56 -11.39 8.83
CA LEU A 248 -1.18 -11.97 10.02
C LEU A 248 -2.02 -13.17 9.62
N GLN A 249 -1.57 -14.39 9.97
CA GLN A 249 -2.21 -15.62 9.55
C GLN A 249 -1.99 -16.75 10.57
N ASP A 250 -3.03 -17.54 10.85
CA ASP A 250 -2.98 -18.75 11.68
C ASP A 250 -2.40 -18.51 13.10
N GLY A 251 -2.70 -17.35 13.71
CA GLY A 251 -2.19 -16.96 15.02
C GLY A 251 -0.71 -16.50 15.01
N LEU A 252 -0.14 -16.28 13.84
CA LEU A 252 1.25 -15.87 13.63
C LEU A 252 1.31 -14.50 12.95
N ALA A 253 2.30 -13.69 13.33
CA ALA A 253 2.67 -12.47 12.65
C ALA A 253 4.00 -12.67 11.91
N PHE A 254 3.99 -12.50 10.59
CA PHE A 254 5.19 -12.53 9.76
C PHE A 254 5.58 -11.12 9.39
N ILE A 255 6.69 -10.64 9.94
CA ILE A 255 7.13 -9.25 9.84
C ILE A 255 8.40 -9.18 9.00
N PRO A 256 8.34 -8.60 7.79
CA PRO A 256 9.55 -8.28 7.02
C PRO A 256 10.42 -7.27 7.77
N THR A 257 11.74 -7.48 7.72
CA THR A 257 12.70 -6.61 8.40
C THR A 257 13.46 -5.72 7.41
N ARG A 258 14.02 -4.62 7.92
CA ARG A 258 14.91 -3.73 7.17
C ARG A 258 16.18 -4.43 6.64
N LYS A 259 16.51 -5.60 7.18
CA LYS A 259 17.68 -6.40 6.78
C LYS A 259 17.37 -7.44 5.70
N GLY A 260 16.15 -7.47 5.19
CA GLY A 260 15.77 -8.45 4.18
C GLY A 260 15.47 -9.84 4.74
N GLU A 261 15.04 -9.91 5.99
CA GLU A 261 14.63 -11.11 6.70
C GLU A 261 13.12 -11.09 6.95
N VAL A 262 12.57 -12.22 7.37
CA VAL A 262 11.21 -12.31 7.92
C VAL A 262 11.29 -12.85 9.35
N LEU A 263 10.71 -12.12 10.29
CA LEU A 263 10.45 -12.58 11.65
C LEU A 263 9.11 -13.29 11.69
N CYS A 264 9.03 -14.42 12.41
CA CYS A 264 7.77 -15.03 12.80
C CYS A 264 7.58 -14.87 14.30
N LEU A 265 6.47 -14.24 14.68
CA LEU A 265 6.08 -14.05 16.06
C LEU A 265 4.76 -14.77 16.33
N ASP A 266 4.59 -15.29 17.54
CA ASP A 266 3.26 -15.60 18.07
C ASP A 266 2.43 -14.32 18.14
N ALA A 267 1.27 -14.30 17.50
CA ALA A 267 0.49 -13.07 17.35
C ALA A 267 -0.10 -12.53 18.67
N ILE A 268 -0.29 -13.40 19.67
CA ILE A 268 -0.86 -13.01 20.95
C ILE A 268 0.22 -12.51 21.90
N THR A 269 1.35 -13.22 21.97
CA THR A 269 2.39 -12.94 22.97
C THR A 269 3.52 -12.09 22.46
N GLY A 270 3.65 -11.90 21.14
CA GLY A 270 4.79 -11.23 20.51
C GLY A 270 6.10 -12.03 20.60
N LYS A 271 6.06 -13.26 21.13
CA LYS A 271 7.26 -14.10 21.26
C LYS A 271 7.77 -14.50 19.87
N GLN A 272 9.05 -14.24 19.63
CA GLN A 272 9.70 -14.69 18.40
C GLN A 272 9.84 -16.22 18.40
N LEU A 273 9.35 -16.85 17.32
CA LEU A 273 9.46 -18.28 17.09
C LEU A 273 10.68 -18.58 16.22
N TRP A 274 10.88 -17.81 15.17
CA TRP A 274 12.03 -17.93 14.27
C TRP A 274 12.26 -16.63 13.48
N GLN A 275 13.41 -16.58 12.83
CA GLN A 275 13.81 -15.53 11.88
C GLN A 275 14.54 -16.18 10.73
N THR A 276 14.33 -15.71 9.51
CA THR A 276 15.09 -16.19 8.35
C THR A 276 16.49 -15.58 8.33
N ASN A 277 17.42 -16.25 7.66
CA ASN A 277 18.62 -15.59 7.16
C ASN A 277 18.26 -14.91 5.83
N GLY A 278 18.80 -13.75 5.56
CA GLY A 278 18.48 -12.84 4.46
C GLY A 278 17.77 -13.45 3.23
N ILE A 279 16.49 -13.11 3.06
CA ILE A 279 15.72 -13.47 1.86
C ILE A 279 16.06 -12.50 0.73
N SER A 280 16.29 -11.24 1.09
CA SER A 280 16.80 -10.19 0.21
C SER A 280 18.12 -9.67 0.77
N GLU A 281 19.13 -9.54 -0.08
CA GLU A 281 20.42 -8.94 0.28
C GLU A 281 20.30 -7.41 0.27
N SER A 282 20.12 -6.81 1.43
CA SER A 282 20.06 -5.37 1.59
C SER A 282 20.91 -4.90 2.76
N ASN A 283 21.62 -3.80 2.55
CA ASN A 283 22.47 -3.19 3.57
C ASN A 283 21.69 -2.38 4.63
N ASN A 284 20.44 -2.17 4.45
CA ASN A 284 19.45 -1.55 5.33
C ASN A 284 18.32 -0.95 4.47
N GLY A 285 17.07 -1.11 4.89
CA GLY A 285 15.91 -0.60 4.14
C GLY A 285 15.33 -1.60 3.13
N ALA A 286 15.58 -2.90 3.31
CA ALA A 286 14.99 -3.94 2.48
C ALA A 286 13.46 -3.91 2.47
N SER A 287 12.90 -4.30 1.35
CA SER A 287 11.46 -4.47 1.17
C SER A 287 11.15 -5.91 0.74
N ILE A 288 10.23 -6.57 1.46
CA ILE A 288 9.71 -7.89 1.12
C ILE A 288 8.18 -7.81 1.23
N HIS A 289 7.50 -7.85 0.10
CA HIS A 289 6.04 -7.83 0.08
C HIS A 289 5.49 -9.24 0.15
N ILE A 290 4.73 -9.55 1.21
CA ILE A 290 4.16 -10.88 1.45
C ILE A 290 2.70 -10.91 0.98
N THR A 291 2.38 -11.83 0.09
CA THR A 291 1.01 -12.06 -0.38
C THR A 291 0.62 -13.51 -0.09
N ALA A 292 -0.32 -13.71 0.82
CA ALA A 292 -0.82 -15.04 1.15
C ALA A 292 -1.57 -15.68 -0.02
N VAL A 293 -1.41 -17.00 -0.19
CA VAL A 293 -2.15 -17.85 -1.12
C VAL A 293 -2.82 -18.99 -0.33
N PRO A 294 -3.94 -18.70 0.37
CA PRO A 294 -4.56 -19.63 1.32
C PRO A 294 -4.93 -20.98 0.70
N SER A 295 -5.33 -20.99 -0.56
CA SER A 295 -5.78 -22.22 -1.28
C SER A 295 -4.71 -23.32 -1.35
N ILE A 296 -3.44 -22.95 -1.25
CA ILE A 296 -2.29 -23.88 -1.28
C ILE A 296 -1.44 -23.80 0.00
N ARG A 297 -1.91 -23.06 1.02
CA ARG A 297 -1.19 -22.81 2.28
C ARG A 297 0.24 -22.32 2.04
N ALA A 298 0.39 -21.35 1.14
CA ALA A 298 1.65 -20.75 0.75
C ALA A 298 1.55 -19.22 0.74
N ALA A 299 2.67 -18.56 0.52
CA ALA A 299 2.74 -17.13 0.29
C ALA A 299 3.75 -16.83 -0.83
N PHE A 300 3.46 -15.80 -1.61
CA PHE A 300 4.45 -15.16 -2.44
C PHE A 300 5.17 -14.07 -1.65
N LEU A 301 6.49 -14.07 -1.74
CA LEU A 301 7.35 -12.99 -1.27
C LEU A 301 7.95 -12.32 -2.50
N PHE A 302 7.73 -11.02 -2.62
CA PHE A 302 8.37 -10.22 -3.66
C PHE A 302 9.41 -9.32 -3.02
N THR A 303 10.67 -9.48 -3.45
CA THR A 303 11.80 -8.78 -2.85
C THR A 303 12.13 -7.49 -3.57
N ASP A 304 12.80 -6.58 -2.90
CA ASP A 304 13.37 -5.35 -3.48
C ASP A 304 14.45 -5.61 -4.56
N ARG A 305 14.85 -6.87 -4.75
CA ARG A 305 15.72 -7.30 -5.84
C ARG A 305 14.97 -7.78 -7.08
N GLY A 306 13.63 -7.74 -7.04
CA GLY A 306 12.77 -8.18 -8.14
C GLY A 306 12.54 -9.68 -8.22
N ASP A 307 12.91 -10.42 -7.17
CA ASP A 307 12.62 -11.84 -7.08
C ASP A 307 11.21 -12.10 -6.55
N LEU A 308 10.50 -12.99 -7.21
CA LEU A 308 9.26 -13.59 -6.73
C LEU A 308 9.53 -14.98 -6.18
N ILE A 309 9.27 -15.17 -4.90
CA ILE A 309 9.52 -16.41 -4.18
C ILE A 309 8.20 -17.03 -3.76
N LEU A 310 7.93 -18.27 -4.14
CA LEU A 310 6.87 -19.06 -3.55
C LEU A 310 7.39 -19.75 -2.30
N SER A 311 6.70 -19.61 -1.18
CA SER A 311 7.16 -20.12 0.11
C SER A 311 6.02 -20.68 0.96
N ARG A 312 6.38 -21.51 1.96
CA ARG A 312 5.52 -21.80 3.11
C ARG A 312 6.05 -21.10 4.34
N LEU A 313 5.14 -20.42 5.03
CA LEU A 313 5.40 -19.75 6.29
C LEU A 313 4.50 -20.38 7.36
N ASN A 314 5.07 -20.88 8.44
CA ASN A 314 4.32 -21.48 9.55
C ASN A 314 5.13 -21.42 10.85
N ALA A 315 4.59 -21.92 11.96
CA ALA A 315 5.28 -21.90 13.25
C ALA A 315 6.62 -22.64 13.28
N SER A 316 6.81 -23.63 12.41
CA SER A 316 8.03 -24.44 12.36
C SER A 316 9.17 -23.78 11.58
N GLY A 317 8.85 -22.80 10.72
CA GLY A 317 9.88 -22.13 9.92
C GLY A 317 9.41 -21.61 8.56
N TYR A 318 10.39 -21.17 7.81
CA TYR A 318 10.32 -20.75 6.42
C TYR A 318 10.80 -21.89 5.51
N GLN A 319 10.07 -22.15 4.45
CA GLN A 319 10.46 -23.07 3.40
C GLN A 319 10.30 -22.40 2.04
N GLU A 320 11.37 -22.17 1.32
CA GLU A 320 11.33 -21.76 -0.08
C GLU A 320 10.92 -22.94 -0.95
N LEU A 321 9.88 -22.76 -1.77
CA LEU A 321 9.38 -23.77 -2.72
C LEU A 321 9.88 -23.51 -4.14
N GLY A 322 10.21 -22.27 -4.45
CA GLY A 322 10.76 -21.85 -5.73
C GLY A 322 10.95 -20.34 -5.78
N ARG A 323 11.89 -19.92 -6.62
CA ARG A 323 12.26 -18.52 -6.85
C ARG A 323 12.35 -18.24 -8.34
N PHE A 324 11.89 -17.07 -8.73
CA PHE A 324 11.98 -16.57 -10.08
C PHE A 324 12.35 -15.10 -10.06
N HIS A 325 13.39 -14.72 -10.79
CA HIS A 325 13.72 -13.30 -10.98
C HIS A 325 12.74 -12.71 -11.99
N LEU A 326 11.90 -11.77 -11.53
CA LEU A 326 10.77 -11.27 -12.29
C LEU A 326 11.10 -9.99 -13.06
N LEU A 327 11.88 -9.10 -12.46
CA LEU A 327 12.31 -7.84 -13.06
C LEU A 327 13.56 -7.26 -12.36
N GLU A 328 14.30 -6.44 -13.07
CA GLU A 328 15.47 -5.76 -12.52
C GLU A 328 15.09 -4.62 -11.58
N PRO A 329 15.79 -4.44 -10.45
CA PRO A 329 15.62 -3.27 -9.61
C PRO A 329 16.17 -2.02 -10.32
N THR A 330 15.39 -0.96 -10.40
CA THR A 330 15.77 0.27 -11.14
C THR A 330 15.72 1.54 -10.31
N ALA A 331 14.89 1.59 -9.26
CA ALA A 331 14.75 2.76 -8.42
C ALA A 331 15.99 2.96 -7.53
N ASP A 332 16.59 4.13 -7.56
CA ASP A 332 17.76 4.44 -6.74
C ASP A 332 17.36 4.63 -5.26
N TYR A 333 18.13 3.98 -4.38
CA TYR A 333 18.03 4.13 -2.94
C TYR A 333 19.41 4.08 -2.30
N GLY A 334 19.96 5.24 -2.01
CA GLY A 334 21.32 5.35 -1.52
C GLY A 334 22.32 4.78 -2.53
N GLN A 335 23.03 3.72 -2.14
CA GLN A 335 24.04 3.07 -3.00
C GLN A 335 23.51 1.82 -3.73
N GLN A 336 22.21 1.57 -3.67
CA GLN A 336 21.62 0.36 -4.27
C GLN A 336 20.39 0.71 -5.10
N LYS A 337 20.04 -0.19 -6.02
CA LYS A 337 18.78 -0.12 -6.77
C LYS A 337 17.75 -1.06 -6.16
N MET A 338 16.48 -0.66 -6.19
CA MET A 338 15.38 -1.41 -5.59
C MET A 338 14.18 -1.54 -6.52
N ALA A 339 13.43 -2.61 -6.34
CA ALA A 339 12.08 -2.81 -6.85
C ALA A 339 11.10 -2.61 -5.68
N TRP A 340 10.64 -1.37 -5.49
CA TRP A 340 9.87 -0.96 -4.31
C TRP A 340 8.46 -1.47 -4.24
N VAL A 341 7.88 -1.78 -5.39
CA VAL A 341 6.44 -1.77 -5.57
C VAL A 341 5.87 -3.18 -5.39
N PRO A 342 4.90 -3.39 -4.49
CA PRO A 342 4.25 -4.69 -4.38
C PRO A 342 3.56 -5.07 -5.69
N PRO A 343 3.71 -6.34 -6.14
CA PRO A 343 3.06 -6.83 -7.34
C PRO A 343 1.56 -7.05 -7.12
N ALA A 344 0.78 -7.04 -8.19
CA ALA A 344 -0.60 -7.47 -8.19
C ALA A 344 -0.74 -8.89 -8.71
N PHE A 345 -1.71 -9.64 -8.17
CA PHE A 345 -2.01 -11.01 -8.56
C PHE A 345 -3.44 -11.12 -9.05
N SER A 346 -3.64 -11.71 -10.23
CA SER A 346 -4.98 -11.95 -10.78
C SER A 346 -4.95 -13.06 -11.83
N GLY A 347 -5.93 -13.95 -11.81
CA GLY A 347 -6.11 -14.97 -12.84
C GLY A 347 -4.91 -15.89 -13.02
N ARG A 348 -4.21 -16.28 -11.94
CA ARG A 348 -2.95 -17.03 -11.95
C ARG A 348 -1.84 -16.33 -12.74
N ARG A 349 -1.78 -15.02 -12.67
CA ARG A 349 -0.71 -14.19 -13.18
C ARG A 349 -0.23 -13.23 -12.09
N VAL A 350 1.01 -12.82 -12.17
CA VAL A 350 1.61 -11.74 -11.41
C VAL A 350 1.89 -10.58 -12.36
N PHE A 351 1.58 -9.38 -11.89
CA PHE A 351 1.89 -8.12 -12.57
C PHE A 351 2.81 -7.32 -11.66
N ALA A 352 4.01 -7.06 -12.12
CA ALA A 352 4.99 -6.29 -11.36
C ALA A 352 5.58 -5.19 -12.24
N ARG A 353 6.06 -4.13 -11.61
CA ARG A 353 6.68 -3.02 -12.32
C ARG A 353 7.92 -2.49 -11.62
N ASN A 354 8.78 -1.89 -12.40
CA ASN A 354 9.81 -0.95 -11.98
C ASN A 354 9.57 0.41 -12.69
N ASP A 355 10.58 1.26 -12.77
CA ASP A 355 10.48 2.59 -13.40
C ASP A 355 10.43 2.53 -14.92
N LYS A 356 10.81 1.41 -15.53
CA LYS A 356 11.01 1.25 -16.96
C LYS A 356 9.96 0.36 -17.61
N GLU A 357 9.44 -0.62 -16.88
CA GLU A 357 8.59 -1.66 -17.44
C GLU A 357 7.50 -2.14 -16.49
N LEU A 358 6.42 -2.64 -17.07
CA LEU A 358 5.38 -3.42 -16.43
C LEU A 358 5.42 -4.82 -17.02
N VAL A 359 5.68 -5.82 -16.20
CA VAL A 359 5.76 -7.23 -16.62
C VAL A 359 4.55 -8.02 -16.14
N CYS A 360 4.19 -9.04 -16.92
CA CYS A 360 3.18 -10.02 -16.56
C CYS A 360 3.76 -11.43 -16.75
N ALA A 361 3.77 -12.23 -15.68
CA ALA A 361 4.19 -13.61 -15.73
C ALA A 361 3.06 -14.57 -15.34
N SER A 362 3.03 -15.75 -15.98
CA SER A 362 2.10 -16.82 -15.64
C SER A 362 2.57 -17.57 -14.40
N LEU A 363 1.67 -17.78 -13.46
CA LEU A 363 1.86 -18.63 -12.27
C LEU A 363 1.18 -20.01 -12.45
N ALA A 364 0.69 -20.31 -13.64
CA ALA A 364 0.15 -21.64 -13.96
C ALA A 364 1.31 -22.62 -14.12
N ALA A 365 1.13 -23.86 -13.61
CA ALA A 365 2.05 -24.93 -13.93
C ALA A 365 2.15 -25.11 -15.44
N ALA A 366 3.35 -25.37 -15.95
CA ALA A 366 3.51 -25.76 -17.34
C ALA A 366 2.64 -27.02 -17.59
N PRO A 367 1.95 -27.12 -18.75
CA PRO A 367 1.23 -28.34 -19.07
C PRO A 367 2.23 -29.51 -19.02
N ALA A 368 1.86 -30.56 -18.29
CA ALA A 368 2.62 -31.81 -18.30
C ALA A 368 2.64 -32.31 -19.75
N ASN A 369 3.85 -32.48 -20.31
CA ASN A 369 4.13 -32.92 -21.68
C ASN A 369 4.08 -31.83 -22.78
N THR A 370 5.19 -31.13 -22.92
CA THR A 370 5.71 -30.81 -24.25
C THR A 370 7.16 -31.31 -24.25
N PRO A 371 7.53 -32.35 -25.03
CA PRO A 371 8.94 -32.72 -25.17
C PRO A 371 9.66 -31.52 -25.77
N ALA A 372 10.80 -31.17 -25.17
CA ALA A 372 11.70 -30.20 -25.73
C ALA A 372 12.03 -30.59 -27.17
N LYS A 373 11.71 -29.72 -28.11
CA LYS A 373 12.24 -29.81 -29.48
C LYS A 373 13.58 -29.15 -29.57
#